data_9c73bbd894671b4ed9b856b751cc9d67
#
_entry.id   9c73bbd894671b4ed9b856b751cc9d67
#
_cell.length_a   1.000
_cell.length_b   1.000
_cell.length_c   1.000
_cell.angle_alpha   90.00
_cell.angle_beta   90.00
_cell.angle_gamma   90.00
#
_symmetry.space_group_name_H-M   'P 1'
#
loop_
_entity.id
_entity.type
_entity.pdbx_description
1 polymer ?
#
loop_
_entity_poly.entity_id
_entity_poly.type
_entity_poly.pdbx_seq_one_letter_code
_entity_poly.pdbx_strand_id
1 'polypeptide(L)'
;SYFNDMTGGVGFYQFLEKLVKVYESEAEARKVLIAKLKELAGTLFTKENLLVSYTADDDGYKLLPKSLEAFTGGLESASVLAGQAEKELAKKAADLFGTVRKFTGENDNEGFKTASQVNYVARCGSFKEKGLSYTGALRILKVILSYDYLWINLRVKGGAYGCMSGFGRSGEGYLVSYRDPNLAETNRIYEGIPAYLENFTIDERDMTKYVIGTISDVDTPLTPSIKGSRGLSAYL
;
A
#
# COMPACT_ATOMS: atom_id res chain seq x y z
N SER A 1 -0.71 -0.16 -8.84
CA SER A 1 -1.87 -0.64 -9.60
C SER A 1 -2.76 0.53 -10.00
N TYR A 2 -3.56 0.37 -11.05
CA TYR A 2 -4.54 1.37 -11.49
C TYR A 2 -5.44 1.86 -10.34
N PHE A 3 -5.89 0.94 -9.49
CA PHE A 3 -6.68 1.29 -8.30
C PHE A 3 -5.91 2.22 -7.35
N ASN A 4 -4.63 1.96 -7.10
CA ASN A 4 -3.81 2.81 -6.25
C ASN A 4 -3.57 4.19 -6.88
N ASP A 5 -3.44 4.27 -8.20
CA ASP A 5 -3.35 5.55 -8.89
C ASP A 5 -4.65 6.36 -8.80
N MET A 6 -5.81 5.70 -8.95
CA MET A 6 -7.12 6.32 -8.80
C MET A 6 -7.43 6.79 -7.38
N THR A 7 -6.86 6.18 -6.35
CA THR A 7 -7.21 6.44 -4.95
C THR A 7 -6.15 7.22 -4.16
N GLY A 8 -4.96 7.37 -4.68
CA GLY A 8 -3.88 8.05 -3.97
C GLY A 8 -2.63 8.35 -4.80
N GLY A 9 -2.64 8.02 -6.11
CA GLY A 9 -1.53 8.29 -7.02
C GLY A 9 -1.64 9.63 -7.73
N VAL A 10 -0.85 9.79 -8.79
CA VAL A 10 -0.81 11.00 -9.61
C VAL A 10 -2.13 11.25 -10.31
N GLY A 11 -2.80 10.20 -10.80
CA GLY A 11 -4.13 10.30 -11.40
C GLY A 11 -5.17 10.86 -10.43
N PHE A 12 -5.14 10.43 -9.17
CA PHE A 12 -6.00 10.98 -8.13
C PHE A 12 -5.69 12.46 -7.86
N TYR A 13 -4.42 12.84 -7.75
CA TYR A 13 -4.02 14.23 -7.59
C TYR A 13 -4.54 15.13 -8.73
N GLN A 14 -4.35 14.70 -9.98
CA GLN A 14 -4.84 15.44 -11.16
C GLN A 14 -6.38 15.53 -11.18
N PHE A 15 -7.07 14.50 -10.74
CA PHE A 15 -8.52 14.50 -10.58
C PHE A 15 -8.93 15.54 -9.53
N LEU A 16 -8.29 15.57 -8.36
CA LEU A 16 -8.59 16.53 -7.31
C LEU A 16 -8.31 17.98 -7.76
N GLU A 17 -7.23 18.23 -8.48
CA GLU A 17 -6.92 19.57 -8.99
C GLU A 17 -8.01 20.09 -9.94
N LYS A 18 -8.54 19.23 -10.82
CA LYS A 18 -9.67 19.57 -11.69
C LYS A 18 -10.95 19.81 -10.88
N LEU A 19 -11.19 18.95 -9.89
CA LEU A 19 -12.37 19.03 -9.03
C LEU A 19 -12.41 20.33 -8.23
N VAL A 20 -11.27 20.73 -7.64
CA VAL A 20 -11.14 21.99 -6.88
C VAL A 20 -11.49 23.18 -7.77
N LYS A 21 -10.96 23.25 -8.99
CA LYS A 21 -11.26 24.33 -9.93
C LYS A 21 -12.77 24.48 -10.20
N VAL A 22 -13.47 23.36 -10.40
CA VAL A 22 -14.94 23.33 -10.59
C VAL A 22 -15.65 23.85 -9.33
N TYR A 23 -15.27 23.36 -8.16
CA TYR A 23 -15.94 23.72 -6.92
C TYR A 23 -15.60 25.14 -6.42
N GLU A 24 -14.49 25.72 -6.83
CA GLU A 24 -14.17 27.12 -6.57
C GLU A 24 -15.01 28.07 -7.43
N SER A 25 -15.30 27.70 -8.66
CA SER A 25 -16.01 28.55 -9.63
C SER A 25 -17.53 28.37 -9.62
N GLU A 26 -18.05 27.18 -9.26
CA GLU A 26 -19.45 26.83 -9.40
C GLU A 26 -20.13 26.51 -8.06
N ALA A 27 -20.96 27.45 -7.56
CA ALA A 27 -21.67 27.29 -6.28
C ALA A 27 -22.67 26.10 -6.31
N GLU A 28 -23.29 25.83 -7.45
CA GLU A 28 -24.24 24.74 -7.61
C GLU A 28 -23.53 23.37 -7.58
N ALA A 29 -22.35 23.26 -8.19
CA ALA A 29 -21.54 22.07 -8.11
C ALA A 29 -21.14 21.71 -6.65
N ARG A 30 -20.87 22.73 -5.82
CA ARG A 30 -20.63 22.53 -4.38
C ARG A 30 -21.82 21.93 -3.65
N LYS A 31 -23.05 22.43 -3.95
CA LYS A 31 -24.26 21.88 -3.32
C LYS A 31 -24.49 20.43 -3.70
N VAL A 32 -24.30 20.08 -4.97
CA VAL A 32 -24.40 18.71 -5.45
C VAL A 32 -23.39 17.81 -4.77
N LEU A 33 -22.12 18.26 -4.62
CA LEU A 33 -21.10 17.49 -3.90
C LEU A 33 -21.48 17.25 -2.44
N ILE A 34 -21.93 18.30 -1.72
CA ILE A 34 -22.35 18.18 -0.33
C ILE A 34 -23.52 17.20 -0.18
N ALA A 35 -24.49 17.24 -1.10
CA ALA A 35 -25.60 16.29 -1.10
C ALA A 35 -25.12 14.86 -1.28
N LYS A 36 -24.22 14.59 -2.24
CA LYS A 36 -23.64 13.26 -2.48
C LYS A 36 -22.81 12.77 -1.30
N LEU A 37 -22.02 13.64 -0.67
CA LEU A 37 -21.24 13.27 0.52
C LEU A 37 -22.14 12.92 1.72
N LYS A 38 -23.25 13.66 1.91
CA LYS A 38 -24.23 13.34 2.94
C LYS A 38 -24.93 12.00 2.68
N GLU A 39 -25.33 11.73 1.44
CA GLU A 39 -25.91 10.47 1.03
C GLU A 39 -24.92 9.30 1.27
N LEU A 40 -23.67 9.47 0.85
CA LEU A 40 -22.62 8.49 1.07
C LEU A 40 -22.35 8.25 2.56
N ALA A 41 -22.29 9.30 3.37
CA ALA A 41 -22.11 9.20 4.82
C ALA A 41 -23.28 8.44 5.47
N GLY A 42 -24.54 8.74 5.08
CA GLY A 42 -25.71 8.03 5.57
C GLY A 42 -25.76 6.56 5.16
N THR A 43 -25.15 6.20 4.04
CA THR A 43 -25.05 4.80 3.58
C THR A 43 -23.93 4.04 4.30
N LEU A 44 -22.79 4.68 4.51
CA LEU A 44 -21.60 4.01 5.07
C LEU A 44 -21.64 3.93 6.61
N PHE A 45 -22.05 5.02 7.28
CA PHE A 45 -21.99 5.13 8.74
C PHE A 45 -23.29 4.67 9.38
N THR A 46 -23.61 3.40 9.23
CA THR A 46 -24.78 2.75 9.83
C THR A 46 -24.35 1.71 10.86
N LYS A 47 -25.28 1.29 11.73
CA LYS A 47 -25.03 0.26 12.75
C LYS A 47 -24.61 -1.06 12.11
N GLU A 48 -25.22 -1.40 10.99
CA GLU A 48 -25.02 -2.66 10.26
C GLU A 48 -23.67 -2.74 9.58
N ASN A 49 -23.08 -1.59 9.24
CA ASN A 49 -21.74 -1.51 8.62
C ASN A 49 -20.62 -1.35 9.66
N LEU A 50 -20.94 -1.32 10.95
CA LEU A 50 -19.97 -1.11 12.00
C LEU A 50 -19.23 -2.41 12.31
N LEU A 51 -17.91 -2.42 12.10
CA LEU A 51 -17.01 -3.42 12.64
C LEU A 51 -16.13 -2.79 13.70
N VAL A 52 -16.13 -3.36 14.90
CA VAL A 52 -15.33 -2.89 16.03
C VAL A 52 -14.23 -3.87 16.34
N SER A 53 -12.97 -3.43 16.27
CA SER A 53 -11.82 -4.16 16.78
C SER A 53 -11.28 -3.43 18.01
N TYR A 54 -11.22 -4.14 19.13
CA TYR A 54 -10.81 -3.57 20.41
C TYR A 54 -9.74 -4.42 21.07
N THR A 55 -8.66 -3.79 21.47
CA THR A 55 -7.56 -4.45 22.17
C THR A 55 -7.30 -3.71 23.47
N ALA A 56 -7.51 -4.37 24.59
CA ALA A 56 -7.33 -3.81 25.92
C ALA A 56 -6.98 -4.93 26.92
N ASP A 57 -6.62 -4.53 28.13
CA ASP A 57 -6.62 -5.40 29.30
C ASP A 57 -8.06 -5.66 29.80
N ASP A 58 -8.18 -6.47 30.85
CA ASP A 58 -9.48 -6.84 31.39
C ASP A 58 -10.28 -5.65 31.92
N ASP A 59 -9.62 -4.62 32.47
CA ASP A 59 -10.30 -3.44 33.00
C ASP A 59 -10.76 -2.52 31.85
N GLY A 60 -9.93 -2.33 30.84
CA GLY A 60 -10.34 -1.63 29.61
C GLY A 60 -11.50 -2.33 28.91
N TYR A 61 -11.48 -3.68 28.86
CA TYR A 61 -12.55 -4.44 28.21
C TYR A 61 -13.93 -4.24 28.89
N LYS A 62 -13.97 -4.10 30.22
CA LYS A 62 -15.21 -3.81 30.96
C LYS A 62 -15.85 -2.47 30.58
N LEU A 63 -15.08 -1.52 30.07
CA LEU A 63 -15.56 -0.21 29.63
C LEU A 63 -16.17 -0.22 28.22
N LEU A 64 -15.82 -1.22 27.40
CA LEU A 64 -16.24 -1.29 26.02
C LEU A 64 -17.76 -1.26 25.81
N PRO A 65 -18.59 -2.06 26.53
CA PRO A 65 -20.03 -2.11 26.29
C PRO A 65 -20.69 -0.73 26.40
N LYS A 66 -20.39 0.03 27.44
CA LYS A 66 -20.94 1.37 27.68
C LYS A 66 -20.50 2.36 26.59
N SER A 67 -19.23 2.33 26.22
CA SER A 67 -18.68 3.22 25.19
C SER A 67 -19.26 2.88 23.81
N LEU A 68 -19.41 1.60 23.52
CA LEU A 68 -19.98 1.12 22.26
C LEU A 68 -21.46 1.47 22.15
N GLU A 69 -22.24 1.29 23.22
CA GLU A 69 -23.64 1.67 23.29
C GLU A 69 -23.84 3.17 23.03
N ALA A 70 -23.02 4.02 23.68
CA ALA A 70 -23.06 5.45 23.48
C ALA A 70 -22.73 5.84 22.04
N PHE A 71 -21.71 5.20 21.44
CA PHE A 71 -21.31 5.45 20.04
C PHE A 71 -22.38 4.97 19.06
N THR A 72 -22.87 3.74 19.20
CA THR A 72 -23.86 3.17 18.28
C THR A 72 -25.23 3.82 18.44
N GLY A 73 -25.53 4.39 19.61
CA GLY A 73 -26.75 5.18 19.84
C GLY A 73 -26.86 6.39 18.92
N GLY A 74 -25.73 6.95 18.48
CA GLY A 74 -25.67 8.07 17.54
C GLY A 74 -25.67 7.67 16.06
N LEU A 75 -25.58 6.37 15.74
CA LEU A 75 -25.61 5.89 14.36
C LEU A 75 -27.04 5.55 13.93
N GLU A 76 -27.39 5.92 12.72
CA GLU A 76 -28.65 5.50 12.09
C GLU A 76 -28.60 4.01 11.70
N SER A 77 -29.73 3.35 11.68
CA SER A 77 -29.85 2.02 11.10
C SER A 77 -29.99 2.16 9.57
N ALA A 78 -29.43 1.20 8.84
CA ALA A 78 -29.60 1.14 7.39
C ALA A 78 -31.09 1.13 7.04
N SER A 79 -31.54 2.07 6.21
CA SER A 79 -32.91 2.09 5.74
C SER A 79 -33.18 0.86 4.86
N VAL A 80 -34.43 0.41 4.81
CA VAL A 80 -34.88 -0.74 3.95
C VAL A 80 -34.52 -0.51 2.47
N LEU A 81 -34.33 0.72 2.05
CA LEU A 81 -33.80 1.09 0.72
C LEU A 81 -32.34 0.67 0.49
N ALA A 82 -31.58 0.40 1.55
CA ALA A 82 -30.20 -0.08 1.47
C ALA A 82 -30.08 -1.41 0.71
N GLY A 83 -31.02 -2.32 0.86
CA GLY A 83 -30.96 -3.62 0.16
C GLY A 83 -31.07 -3.57 -1.36
N GLN A 84 -31.77 -2.56 -1.92
CA GLN A 84 -31.81 -2.34 -3.38
C GLN A 84 -30.57 -1.54 -3.84
N ALA A 85 -30.20 -0.53 -3.07
CA ALA A 85 -28.97 0.24 -3.30
C ALA A 85 -27.71 -0.64 -3.17
N GLU A 86 -27.69 -1.58 -2.22
CA GLU A 86 -26.61 -2.53 -2.03
C GLU A 86 -26.41 -3.45 -3.25
N LYS A 87 -27.50 -3.98 -3.82
CA LYS A 87 -27.44 -4.78 -5.05
C LYS A 87 -26.97 -3.97 -6.27
N GLU A 88 -27.44 -2.74 -6.41
CA GLU A 88 -26.96 -1.84 -7.47
C GLU A 88 -25.50 -1.43 -7.26
N LEU A 89 -25.10 -1.15 -6.02
CA LEU A 89 -23.73 -0.82 -5.67
C LEU A 89 -22.79 -2.01 -5.89
N ALA A 90 -23.21 -3.21 -5.47
CA ALA A 90 -22.46 -4.44 -5.71
C ALA A 90 -22.31 -4.73 -7.21
N LYS A 91 -23.34 -4.47 -8.01
CA LYS A 91 -23.25 -4.58 -9.48
C LYS A 91 -22.30 -3.55 -10.06
N LYS A 92 -22.40 -2.28 -9.68
CA LYS A 92 -21.49 -1.21 -10.12
C LYS A 92 -20.04 -1.48 -9.67
N ALA A 93 -19.85 -1.99 -8.46
CA ALA A 93 -18.55 -2.40 -7.98
C ALA A 93 -18.00 -3.58 -8.79
N ALA A 94 -18.80 -4.61 -9.07
CA ALA A 94 -18.40 -5.74 -9.90
C ALA A 94 -18.04 -5.32 -11.33
N ASP A 95 -18.78 -4.38 -11.91
CA ASP A 95 -18.50 -3.82 -13.23
C ASP A 95 -17.21 -2.99 -13.21
N LEU A 96 -16.99 -2.18 -12.16
CA LEU A 96 -15.78 -1.42 -11.96
C LEU A 96 -14.56 -2.34 -11.75
N PHE A 97 -14.67 -3.34 -10.88
CA PHE A 97 -13.63 -4.34 -10.66
C PHE A 97 -13.38 -5.20 -11.91
N GLY A 98 -14.40 -5.50 -12.69
CA GLY A 98 -14.29 -6.16 -13.99
C GLY A 98 -13.50 -5.30 -14.99
N THR A 99 -13.72 -4.00 -15.00
CA THR A 99 -12.98 -3.04 -15.82
C THR A 99 -11.52 -2.91 -15.34
N VAL A 100 -11.32 -2.81 -14.04
CA VAL A 100 -9.97 -2.75 -13.43
C VAL A 100 -9.16 -4.03 -13.69
N ARG A 101 -9.82 -5.21 -13.67
CA ARG A 101 -9.16 -6.48 -14.04
C ARG A 101 -8.76 -6.56 -15.50
N LYS A 102 -9.46 -5.87 -16.39
CA LYS A 102 -9.13 -5.78 -17.83
C LYS A 102 -8.07 -4.73 -18.13
N PHE A 103 -7.72 -3.91 -17.13
CA PHE A 103 -6.62 -2.97 -17.25
C PHE A 103 -5.30 -3.76 -17.24
N THR A 104 -4.88 -4.15 -18.43
CA THR A 104 -3.50 -4.56 -18.66
C THR A 104 -2.71 -3.27 -18.81
N GLY A 105 -2.13 -2.79 -17.70
CA GLY A 105 -1.17 -1.69 -17.78
C GLY A 105 -0.08 -2.06 -18.78
N GLU A 106 0.12 -1.28 -19.79
CA GLU A 106 1.35 -1.37 -20.56
C GLU A 106 2.50 -1.15 -19.59
N ASN A 107 3.62 -1.82 -19.78
CA ASN A 107 4.82 -1.63 -18.97
C ASN A 107 5.42 -0.28 -19.31
N ASP A 108 4.76 0.79 -18.84
CA ASP A 108 5.14 2.15 -19.15
C ASP A 108 6.23 2.64 -18.20
N ASN A 109 7.28 3.19 -18.79
CA ASN A 109 8.24 3.98 -18.05
C ASN A 109 7.68 5.39 -17.92
N GLU A 110 7.33 5.79 -16.69
CA GLU A 110 6.78 7.10 -16.40
C GLU A 110 7.79 7.98 -15.68
N GLY A 111 7.81 9.25 -16.02
CA GLY A 111 8.64 10.25 -15.36
C GLY A 111 7.85 11.51 -15.06
N PHE A 112 7.82 11.91 -13.79
CA PHE A 112 7.15 13.13 -13.33
C PHE A 112 8.18 14.17 -12.94
N LYS A 113 8.09 15.36 -13.54
CA LYS A 113 8.94 16.51 -13.17
C LYS A 113 8.35 17.20 -11.95
N THR A 114 9.20 17.46 -10.96
CA THR A 114 8.87 18.21 -9.76
C THR A 114 9.85 19.37 -9.59
N ALA A 115 9.56 20.30 -8.68
CA ALA A 115 10.49 21.37 -8.30
C ALA A 115 11.64 20.88 -7.40
N SER A 116 11.69 19.60 -7.07
CA SER A 116 12.71 18.99 -6.22
C SER A 116 14.04 18.87 -6.96
N GLN A 117 15.15 19.05 -6.24
CA GLN A 117 16.52 18.79 -6.74
C GLN A 117 16.95 17.32 -6.56
N VAL A 118 16.07 16.48 -6.02
CA VAL A 118 16.31 15.05 -5.79
C VAL A 118 15.20 14.23 -6.43
N ASN A 119 15.53 12.99 -6.76
CA ASN A 119 14.63 12.05 -7.42
C ASN A 119 14.06 11.02 -6.45
N TYR A 120 12.96 10.43 -6.85
CA TYR A 120 12.41 9.18 -6.33
C TYR A 120 12.43 8.21 -7.50
N VAL A 121 13.28 7.19 -7.42
CA VAL A 121 13.47 6.25 -8.53
C VAL A 121 12.92 4.90 -8.11
N ALA A 122 11.93 4.44 -8.84
CA ALA A 122 11.28 3.16 -8.57
C ALA A 122 11.33 2.25 -9.80
N ARG A 123 11.57 0.97 -9.58
CA ARG A 123 11.42 -0.09 -10.57
C ARG A 123 10.61 -1.21 -9.95
N CYS A 124 9.59 -1.68 -10.66
CA CYS A 124 8.75 -2.77 -10.18
C CYS A 124 8.46 -3.76 -11.30
N GLY A 125 7.99 -4.93 -10.91
CA GLY A 125 7.56 -5.98 -11.83
C GLY A 125 6.87 -7.11 -11.11
N SER A 126 6.29 -8.04 -11.88
CA SER A 126 5.67 -9.24 -11.36
C SER A 126 6.52 -10.46 -11.70
N PHE A 127 7.04 -11.14 -10.67
CA PHE A 127 7.75 -12.40 -10.87
C PHE A 127 6.80 -13.57 -11.08
N LYS A 128 5.55 -13.49 -10.61
CA LYS A 128 4.51 -14.51 -10.90
C LYS A 128 4.13 -14.55 -12.38
N GLU A 129 4.09 -13.41 -13.05
CA GLU A 129 3.85 -13.36 -14.50
C GLU A 129 4.97 -14.04 -15.31
N LYS A 130 6.13 -14.22 -14.71
CA LYS A 130 7.26 -14.99 -15.26
C LYS A 130 7.26 -16.46 -14.81
N GLY A 131 6.18 -16.93 -14.20
CA GLY A 131 6.04 -18.33 -13.74
C GLY A 131 6.77 -18.66 -12.43
N LEU A 132 7.29 -17.65 -11.72
CA LEU A 132 8.00 -17.85 -10.46
C LEU A 132 7.04 -17.77 -9.28
N SER A 133 7.30 -18.58 -8.25
CA SER A 133 6.52 -18.60 -7.02
C SER A 133 7.22 -17.86 -5.89
N TYR A 134 6.43 -17.31 -4.96
CA TYR A 134 6.98 -16.75 -3.73
C TYR A 134 7.55 -17.83 -2.83
N THR A 135 8.77 -17.61 -2.35
CA THR A 135 9.44 -18.51 -1.38
C THR A 135 10.06 -17.70 -0.25
N GLY A 136 10.39 -18.36 0.87
CA GLY A 136 11.11 -17.74 1.98
C GLY A 136 12.50 -17.18 1.58
N ALA A 137 13.12 -17.75 0.56
CA ALA A 137 14.39 -17.26 0.02
C ALA A 137 14.32 -15.80 -0.44
N LEU A 138 13.17 -15.32 -0.94
CA LEU A 138 12.99 -13.93 -1.33
C LEU A 138 13.10 -12.95 -0.15
N ARG A 139 12.84 -13.39 1.08
CA ARG A 139 13.06 -12.58 2.28
C ARG A 139 14.53 -12.42 2.59
N ILE A 140 15.32 -13.50 2.43
CA ILE A 140 16.77 -13.46 2.59
C ILE A 140 17.37 -12.58 1.48
N LEU A 141 16.93 -12.76 0.24
CA LEU A 141 17.34 -11.94 -0.90
C LEU A 141 17.08 -10.45 -0.65
N LYS A 142 15.92 -10.09 -0.08
CA LYS A 142 15.62 -8.71 0.32
C LYS A 142 16.69 -8.16 1.26
N VAL A 143 17.11 -8.93 2.25
CA VAL A 143 18.14 -8.49 3.23
C VAL A 143 19.47 -8.30 2.53
N ILE A 144 19.92 -9.28 1.73
CA ILE A 144 21.16 -9.21 0.95
C ILE A 144 21.18 -7.97 0.05
N LEU A 145 20.14 -7.82 -0.79
CA LEU A 145 20.07 -6.69 -1.71
C LEU A 145 20.04 -5.34 -0.98
N SER A 146 19.30 -5.25 0.11
CA SER A 146 19.14 -4.00 0.84
C SER A 146 20.47 -3.53 1.46
N TYR A 147 21.23 -4.42 2.08
CA TYR A 147 22.45 -4.03 2.82
C TYR A 147 23.71 -4.09 2.00
N ASP A 148 23.93 -5.13 1.21
CA ASP A 148 25.19 -5.34 0.52
C ASP A 148 25.25 -4.69 -0.85
N TYR A 149 24.14 -4.58 -1.56
CA TYR A 149 24.13 -4.04 -2.90
C TYR A 149 23.53 -2.63 -2.98
N LEU A 150 22.27 -2.47 -2.61
CA LEU A 150 21.57 -1.19 -2.77
C LEU A 150 22.11 -0.12 -1.83
N TRP A 151 22.29 -0.45 -0.56
CA TRP A 151 22.83 0.51 0.41
C TRP A 151 24.20 1.02 0.01
N ILE A 152 25.11 0.10 -0.36
CA ILE A 152 26.48 0.46 -0.73
C ILE A 152 26.49 1.31 -2.00
N ASN A 153 25.76 0.91 -3.03
CA ASN A 153 25.85 1.59 -4.31
C ASN A 153 24.97 2.85 -4.40
N LEU A 154 23.77 2.85 -3.84
CA LEU A 154 22.84 3.99 -3.92
C LEU A 154 23.10 5.02 -2.82
N ARG A 155 23.28 4.56 -1.58
CA ARG A 155 23.43 5.49 -0.46
C ARG A 155 24.88 5.89 -0.23
N VAL A 156 25.77 4.92 0.00
CA VAL A 156 27.15 5.21 0.40
C VAL A 156 27.92 5.85 -0.75
N LYS A 157 27.85 5.29 -1.94
CA LYS A 157 28.55 5.81 -3.13
C LYS A 157 27.71 6.83 -3.90
N GLY A 158 26.41 6.60 -4.03
CA GLY A 158 25.51 7.41 -4.86
C GLY A 158 24.92 8.63 -4.16
N GLY A 159 24.95 8.70 -2.82
CA GLY A 159 24.43 9.84 -2.06
C GLY A 159 22.91 9.88 -1.91
N ALA A 160 22.19 8.83 -2.27
CA ALA A 160 20.75 8.72 -1.99
C ALA A 160 20.49 8.74 -0.47
N TYR A 161 19.39 9.32 -0.04
CA TYR A 161 19.04 9.32 1.39
C TYR A 161 18.68 7.91 1.87
N GLY A 162 17.98 7.13 1.05
CA GLY A 162 17.70 5.75 1.35
C GLY A 162 17.27 4.96 0.13
N CYS A 163 17.28 3.64 0.31
CA CYS A 163 16.86 2.68 -0.70
C CYS A 163 16.19 1.49 -0.03
N MET A 164 15.35 0.81 -0.78
CA MET A 164 14.69 -0.41 -0.31
C MET A 164 14.36 -1.34 -1.48
N SER A 165 14.21 -2.62 -1.16
CA SER A 165 13.65 -3.63 -2.05
C SER A 165 12.57 -4.41 -1.34
N GLY A 166 11.68 -5.03 -2.09
CA GLY A 166 10.64 -5.87 -1.51
C GLY A 166 10.11 -6.87 -2.52
N PHE A 167 9.62 -8.00 -1.98
CA PHE A 167 9.00 -9.08 -2.74
C PHE A 167 7.74 -9.52 -2.01
N GLY A 168 6.59 -9.32 -2.61
CA GLY A 168 5.29 -9.63 -2.03
C GLY A 168 4.78 -11.02 -2.39
N ARG A 169 3.88 -11.56 -1.57
CA ARG A 169 3.25 -12.87 -1.83
C ARG A 169 2.32 -12.85 -3.03
N SER A 170 1.80 -11.70 -3.39
CA SER A 170 1.00 -11.46 -4.61
C SER A 170 1.82 -11.54 -5.89
N GLY A 171 3.15 -11.50 -5.80
CA GLY A 171 4.08 -11.66 -6.92
C GLY A 171 4.78 -10.39 -7.35
N GLU A 172 4.49 -9.28 -6.70
CA GLU A 172 5.18 -8.02 -6.95
C GLU A 172 6.59 -8.02 -6.39
N GLY A 173 7.52 -7.48 -7.18
CA GLY A 173 8.86 -7.12 -6.74
C GLY A 173 9.13 -5.65 -7.03
N TYR A 174 9.81 -4.95 -6.13
CA TYR A 174 10.15 -3.56 -6.33
C TYR A 174 11.53 -3.20 -5.78
N LEU A 175 12.12 -2.19 -6.41
CA LEU A 175 13.33 -1.50 -6.01
C LEU A 175 13.01 -0.01 -5.96
N VAL A 176 13.39 0.68 -4.88
CA VAL A 176 13.11 2.10 -4.70
C VAL A 176 14.32 2.81 -4.11
N SER A 177 14.64 3.99 -4.64
CA SER A 177 15.47 4.97 -3.95
C SER A 177 14.69 6.26 -3.74
N TYR A 178 15.04 7.00 -2.70
CA TYR A 178 14.39 8.26 -2.40
C TYR A 178 15.38 9.33 -1.95
N ARG A 179 15.03 10.58 -2.29
CA ARG A 179 15.94 11.73 -2.20
C ARG A 179 17.29 11.40 -2.82
N ASP A 180 17.23 10.92 -4.04
CA ASP A 180 18.36 10.39 -4.81
C ASP A 180 18.84 11.46 -5.79
N PRO A 181 20.12 11.87 -5.76
CA PRO A 181 20.65 12.84 -6.71
C PRO A 181 20.84 12.25 -8.12
N ASN A 182 20.83 10.89 -8.29
CA ASN A 182 21.29 10.21 -9.50
C ASN A 182 20.22 9.35 -10.17
N LEU A 183 19.38 9.92 -11.01
CA LEU A 183 18.33 9.15 -11.73
C LEU A 183 18.89 8.05 -12.64
N ALA A 184 19.79 8.40 -13.54
CA ALA A 184 20.30 7.48 -14.56
C ALA A 184 21.20 6.40 -13.95
N GLU A 185 22.11 6.79 -13.05
CA GLU A 185 23.02 5.86 -12.39
C GLU A 185 22.26 4.87 -11.48
N THR A 186 21.24 5.33 -10.78
CA THR A 186 20.38 4.45 -9.97
C THR A 186 19.69 3.38 -10.81
N ASN A 187 19.24 3.72 -12.02
CA ASN A 187 18.68 2.73 -12.94
C ASN A 187 19.73 1.71 -13.40
N ARG A 188 20.98 2.13 -13.66
CA ARG A 188 22.07 1.20 -14.00
C ARG A 188 22.41 0.27 -12.84
N ILE A 189 22.39 0.79 -11.61
CA ILE A 189 22.58 -0.03 -10.42
C ILE A 189 21.48 -1.09 -10.31
N TYR A 190 20.23 -0.76 -10.57
CA TYR A 190 19.14 -1.75 -10.59
C TYR A 190 19.34 -2.80 -11.69
N GLU A 191 19.82 -2.41 -12.86
CA GLU A 191 20.14 -3.33 -13.98
C GLU A 191 21.32 -4.24 -13.65
N GLY A 192 22.22 -3.83 -12.78
CA GLY A 192 23.37 -4.62 -12.34
C GLY A 192 23.04 -5.74 -11.34
N ILE A 193 21.83 -5.79 -10.78
CA ILE A 193 21.44 -6.80 -9.77
C ILE A 193 21.61 -8.24 -10.27
N PRO A 194 21.15 -8.61 -11.48
CA PRO A 194 21.35 -9.99 -11.97
C PRO A 194 22.83 -10.39 -11.98
N ALA A 195 23.70 -9.56 -12.54
CA ALA A 195 25.15 -9.85 -12.58
C ALA A 195 25.77 -9.91 -11.19
N TYR A 196 25.30 -9.09 -10.25
CA TYR A 196 25.71 -9.19 -8.84
C TYR A 196 25.34 -10.53 -8.24
N LEU A 197 24.10 -11.00 -8.46
CA LEU A 197 23.63 -12.27 -7.92
C LEU A 197 24.30 -13.48 -8.55
N GLU A 198 24.59 -13.45 -9.85
CA GLU A 198 25.34 -14.50 -10.55
C GLU A 198 26.74 -14.70 -9.99
N ASN A 199 27.38 -13.61 -9.55
CA ASN A 199 28.73 -13.64 -8.96
C ASN A 199 28.70 -13.63 -7.43
N PHE A 200 27.53 -13.71 -6.81
CA PHE A 200 27.39 -13.66 -5.36
C PHE A 200 27.93 -14.93 -4.72
N THR A 201 28.96 -14.77 -3.93
CA THR A 201 29.55 -15.85 -3.13
C THR A 201 29.57 -15.43 -1.68
N ILE A 202 29.22 -16.34 -0.78
CA ILE A 202 29.15 -16.06 0.64
C ILE A 202 29.52 -17.32 1.43
N ASP A 203 30.18 -17.15 2.53
CA ASP A 203 30.48 -18.21 3.46
C ASP A 203 29.24 -18.53 4.36
N GLU A 204 29.30 -19.68 5.04
CA GLU A 204 28.22 -20.15 5.91
C GLU A 204 27.94 -19.20 7.07
N ARG A 205 28.98 -18.56 7.62
CA ARG A 205 28.85 -17.62 8.73
C ARG A 205 28.08 -16.39 8.32
N ASP A 206 28.37 -15.82 7.18
CA ASP A 206 27.73 -14.60 6.68
C ASP A 206 26.32 -14.92 6.18
N MET A 207 26.09 -16.07 5.55
CA MET A 207 24.73 -16.54 5.23
C MET A 207 23.88 -16.67 6.49
N THR A 208 24.45 -17.18 7.58
CA THR A 208 23.77 -17.27 8.87
C THR A 208 23.31 -15.91 9.38
N LYS A 209 24.11 -14.85 9.21
CA LYS A 209 23.74 -13.48 9.60
C LYS A 209 22.49 -13.00 8.83
N TYR A 210 22.40 -13.25 7.52
CA TYR A 210 21.24 -12.87 6.72
C TYR A 210 19.99 -13.64 7.12
N VAL A 211 20.15 -14.93 7.41
CA VAL A 211 19.07 -15.77 7.92
C VAL A 211 18.55 -15.25 9.27
N ILE A 212 19.46 -14.96 10.21
CA ILE A 212 19.11 -14.39 11.52
C ILE A 212 18.42 -13.03 11.35
N GLY A 213 18.96 -12.14 10.51
CA GLY A 213 18.33 -10.85 10.21
C GLY A 213 16.91 -11.01 9.65
N THR A 214 16.74 -11.97 8.75
CA THR A 214 15.41 -12.29 8.18
C THR A 214 14.46 -12.84 9.23
N ILE A 215 14.91 -13.72 10.11
CA ILE A 215 14.10 -14.30 11.20
C ILE A 215 13.69 -13.19 12.18
N SER A 216 14.60 -12.29 12.52
CA SER A 216 14.32 -11.16 13.41
C SER A 216 13.20 -10.27 12.89
N ASP A 217 13.14 -10.05 11.58
CA ASP A 217 12.04 -9.29 10.94
C ASP A 217 10.69 -10.03 11.01
N VAL A 218 10.73 -11.37 10.95
CA VAL A 218 9.52 -12.21 10.94
C VAL A 218 9.00 -12.47 12.35
N ASP A 219 9.91 -12.70 13.30
CA ASP A 219 9.63 -13.10 14.67
C ASP A 219 9.70 -11.93 15.65
N THR A 220 9.46 -10.73 15.17
CA THR A 220 9.41 -9.54 16.04
C THR A 220 8.32 -9.70 17.11
N PRO A 221 8.66 -9.51 18.40
CA PRO A 221 7.67 -9.56 19.46
C PRO A 221 6.51 -8.58 19.22
N LEU A 222 5.29 -9.08 19.27
CA LEU A 222 4.11 -8.28 19.01
C LEU A 222 3.57 -7.66 20.30
N THR A 223 3.41 -6.35 20.29
CA THR A 223 2.63 -5.68 21.32
C THR A 223 1.15 -6.10 21.25
N PRO A 224 0.37 -5.98 22.33
CA PRO A 224 -1.07 -6.28 22.29
C PRO A 224 -1.80 -5.54 21.14
N SER A 225 -1.49 -4.28 20.93
CA SER A 225 -2.06 -3.47 19.83
C SER A 225 -1.77 -4.06 18.46
N ILE A 226 -0.53 -4.48 18.20
CA ILE A 226 -0.15 -5.11 16.91
C ILE A 226 -0.84 -6.46 16.75
N LYS A 227 -1.00 -7.25 17.82
CA LYS A 227 -1.76 -8.50 17.79
C LYS A 227 -3.22 -8.25 17.40
N GLY A 228 -3.85 -7.23 18.00
CA GLY A 228 -5.21 -6.83 17.65
C GLY A 228 -5.34 -6.42 16.19
N SER A 229 -4.44 -5.58 15.69
CA SER A 229 -4.43 -5.16 14.28
C SER A 229 -4.22 -6.34 13.30
N ARG A 230 -3.33 -7.28 13.64
CA ARG A 230 -3.14 -8.50 12.83
C ARG A 230 -4.38 -9.41 12.86
N GLY A 231 -5.03 -9.54 14.04
CA GLY A 231 -6.27 -10.28 14.18
C GLY A 231 -7.38 -9.69 13.30
N LEU A 232 -7.55 -8.37 13.30
CA LEU A 232 -8.48 -7.68 12.43
C LEU A 232 -8.16 -7.92 10.94
N SER A 233 -6.88 -7.76 10.54
CA SER A 233 -6.47 -8.00 9.15
C SER A 233 -6.63 -9.45 8.68
N ALA A 234 -6.64 -10.41 9.60
CA ALA A 234 -6.89 -11.82 9.28
C ALA A 234 -8.39 -12.16 9.23
N TYR A 235 -9.22 -11.36 9.90
CA TYR A 235 -10.68 -11.48 9.90
C TYR A 235 -11.30 -10.91 8.62
N LEU A 236 -10.80 -9.77 8.13
CA LEU A 236 -11.21 -9.11 6.89
C LEU A 236 -10.69 -9.83 5.64
#